data_170a2b453a5ca59e69c00bbb2ae4bdae
#
_entry.id   170a2b453a5ca59e69c00bbb2ae4bdae
#
_cell.length_a   1.000
_cell.length_b   1.000
_cell.length_c   1.000
_cell.angle_alpha   90.00
_cell.angle_beta   90.00
_cell.angle_gamma   90.00
#
_symmetry.space_group_name_H-M   'P 1'
#
loop_
_entity.id
_entity.type
_entity.pdbx_description
1 polymer ?
#
loop_
_entity_poly.entity_id
_entity_poly.type
_entity_poly.pdbx_seq_one_letter_code
_entity_poly.pdbx_strand_id
1 'polypeptide(L)'
;MITLQIKYVIHLENIKTKSEGRITGIRVWENNYYYYISGFQLKYESNWTAVVGANSGNQMEMILNDKEAIIQVSGKYYSGYIYELVFITNQWRFLKVGQCSGLSFNFYPTQKGNELRFLSGRQNGSGITSIGAHWATIRTRNIEK
;
A
#
# COMPACT_ATOMS: atom_id res chain seq x y z
N MET A 1 -10.92 10.84 -10.24
CA MET A 1 -10.22 9.76 -9.89
C MET A 1 -8.78 9.89 -10.13
N ILE A 2 -8.05 9.30 -9.37
CA ILE A 2 -6.68 9.35 -9.50
C ILE A 2 -6.32 8.62 -10.70
N THR A 3 -5.55 9.19 -11.51
CA THR A 3 -5.16 8.58 -12.65
C THR A 3 -4.10 7.71 -12.39
N LEU A 4 -4.28 6.52 -12.58
CA LEU A 4 -3.29 5.67 -12.24
C LEU A 4 -2.51 5.22 -13.35
N GLN A 5 -1.72 6.04 -13.86
CA GLN A 5 -0.81 5.66 -14.82
C GLN A 5 0.15 4.85 -14.15
N ILE A 6 -0.06 3.63 -14.05
CA ILE A 6 0.82 2.78 -13.36
C ILE A 6 2.01 2.50 -14.13
N LYS A 7 3.01 3.28 -13.99
CA LYS A 7 4.20 3.06 -14.65
C LYS A 7 5.19 2.41 -13.84
N TYR A 8 5.01 2.25 -12.61
CA TYR A 8 6.04 1.74 -11.77
C TYR A 8 5.44 0.76 -10.83
N VAL A 9 5.86 -0.41 -10.91
CA VAL A 9 5.35 -1.46 -10.06
C VAL A 9 6.40 -1.81 -9.05
N ILE A 10 6.04 -1.77 -7.79
CA ILE A 10 6.98 -1.95 -6.74
C ILE A 10 7.38 -3.36 -6.58
N HIS A 11 8.62 -3.62 -6.79
CA HIS A 11 9.20 -4.93 -6.55
C HIS A 11 8.42 -6.07 -7.16
N LEU A 12 8.00 -5.86 -8.37
CA LEU A 12 7.28 -6.89 -9.04
C LEU A 12 8.06 -8.16 -9.15
N GLU A 13 9.33 -8.07 -9.37
CA GLU A 13 10.09 -9.26 -9.51
C GLU A 13 10.13 -10.02 -8.23
N ASN A 14 10.23 -9.35 -7.13
CA ASN A 14 10.29 -10.02 -5.87
C ASN A 14 8.98 -10.72 -5.59
N ILE A 15 7.91 -10.10 -5.97
CA ILE A 15 6.63 -10.69 -5.75
C ILE A 15 6.45 -11.90 -6.61
N LYS A 16 6.94 -11.84 -7.80
CA LYS A 16 6.83 -12.98 -8.66
C LYS A 16 7.58 -14.18 -8.18
N THR A 17 8.73 -13.96 -7.65
CA THR A 17 9.51 -15.07 -7.22
C THR A 17 8.97 -15.66 -5.95
N LYS A 18 8.07 -14.95 -5.26
CA LYS A 18 7.52 -15.46 -4.07
C LYS A 18 6.11 -15.73 -4.33
N SER A 19 5.83 -16.85 -4.86
CA SER A 19 4.49 -17.16 -5.22
C SER A 19 3.57 -17.03 -4.05
N GLU A 20 4.10 -17.17 -2.89
CA GLU A 20 3.28 -17.07 -1.74
C GLU A 20 3.43 -15.76 -1.06
N GLY A 21 3.91 -14.79 -1.75
CA GLY A 21 4.21 -13.52 -1.13
C GLY A 21 2.99 -12.75 -0.76
N ARG A 22 2.52 -12.93 0.40
CA ARG A 22 1.43 -12.13 0.93
C ARG A 22 2.01 -10.98 1.72
N ILE A 23 1.28 -9.87 1.74
CA ILE A 23 1.69 -8.74 2.53
C ILE A 23 1.47 -9.07 3.99
N THR A 24 2.49 -8.84 4.81
CA THR A 24 2.41 -9.07 6.25
C THR A 24 2.64 -7.80 7.04
N GLY A 25 2.92 -6.71 6.38
CA GLY A 25 3.09 -5.43 7.06
C GLY A 25 3.15 -4.29 6.08
N ILE A 26 2.91 -3.10 6.59
CA ILE A 26 2.95 -1.91 5.79
C ILE A 26 3.52 -0.78 6.60
N ARG A 27 4.31 0.04 5.97
CA ARG A 27 4.98 1.14 6.64
C ARG A 27 4.88 2.36 5.73
N VAL A 28 4.47 3.49 6.28
CA VAL A 28 4.23 4.68 5.49
C VAL A 28 4.87 5.87 6.19
N TRP A 29 5.44 6.78 5.43
CA TRP A 29 6.04 8.00 5.98
C TRP A 29 5.25 9.21 5.51
N GLU A 30 5.00 10.12 6.43
CA GLU A 30 4.35 11.38 6.13
C GLU A 30 5.38 12.50 6.28
N ASN A 31 5.49 13.37 5.29
CA ASN A 31 6.45 14.45 5.32
C ASN A 31 6.11 15.42 6.45
N ASN A 32 7.10 15.78 7.26
CA ASN A 32 6.89 16.64 8.41
C ASN A 32 6.58 18.07 8.07
N TYR A 33 6.93 18.48 6.87
CA TYR A 33 6.84 19.87 6.52
C TYR A 33 5.69 20.12 5.56
N TYR A 34 5.55 19.29 4.55
CA TYR A 34 4.51 19.47 3.56
C TYR A 34 3.32 18.56 3.77
N TYR A 35 3.46 17.57 4.64
CA TYR A 35 2.38 16.70 5.06
C TYR A 35 1.84 15.73 4.00
N TYR A 36 2.49 15.61 2.86
CA TYR A 36 2.07 14.59 1.92
C TYR A 36 2.76 13.26 2.27
N ILE A 37 2.35 12.22 1.63
CA ILE A 37 2.96 10.91 1.86
C ILE A 37 4.30 10.89 1.16
N SER A 38 5.37 10.71 1.94
CA SER A 38 6.71 10.70 1.40
C SER A 38 7.05 9.39 0.75
N GLY A 39 6.66 8.29 1.38
CA GLY A 39 7.04 6.99 0.85
C GLY A 39 6.41 5.88 1.63
N PHE A 40 6.70 4.66 1.20
CA PHE A 40 6.17 3.48 1.91
C PHE A 40 7.01 2.26 1.64
N GLN A 41 6.79 1.24 2.44
CA GLN A 41 7.36 -0.09 2.24
C GLN A 41 6.27 -1.10 2.50
N LEU A 42 6.36 -2.23 1.83
CA LEU A 42 5.49 -3.36 2.12
C LEU A 42 6.36 -4.49 2.65
N LYS A 43 5.81 -5.27 3.56
CA LYS A 43 6.51 -6.42 4.09
C LYS A 43 5.88 -7.65 3.48
N TYR A 44 6.70 -8.52 2.94
CA TYR A 44 6.24 -9.78 2.38
C TYR A 44 6.88 -10.89 3.18
N GLU A 45 6.10 -11.71 3.82
CA GLU A 45 6.59 -12.71 4.73
C GLU A 45 7.42 -12.02 5.80
N SER A 46 8.70 -12.20 5.83
CA SER A 46 9.54 -11.55 6.83
C SER A 46 10.40 -10.44 6.28
N ASN A 47 10.24 -10.08 5.02
CA ASN A 47 11.12 -9.12 4.39
C ASN A 47 10.43 -7.84 3.96
N TRP A 48 11.02 -6.71 4.31
CA TRP A 48 10.52 -5.42 3.85
C TRP A 48 11.09 -5.13 2.47
N THR A 49 10.29 -4.52 1.63
CA THR A 49 10.79 -4.05 0.33
C THR A 49 11.68 -2.84 0.56
N ALA A 50 12.34 -2.41 -0.49
CA ALA A 50 13.03 -1.14 -0.42
C ALA A 50 11.99 -0.03 -0.31
N VAL A 51 12.41 1.13 0.15
CA VAL A 51 11.50 2.25 0.29
C VAL A 51 11.12 2.76 -1.08
N VAL A 52 9.83 3.00 -1.28
CA VAL A 52 9.35 3.63 -2.47
C VAL A 52 9.11 5.08 -2.11
N GLY A 53 9.72 5.99 -2.82
CA GLY A 53 9.67 7.40 -2.48
C GLY A 53 10.77 7.73 -1.48
N ALA A 54 10.45 8.44 -0.43
CA ALA A 54 11.42 8.86 0.56
C ALA A 54 10.99 8.40 1.93
N ASN A 55 11.98 8.09 2.77
CA ASN A 55 11.68 7.67 4.14
C ASN A 55 11.86 8.84 5.09
N SER A 56 11.40 10.00 4.70
CA SER A 56 11.55 11.18 5.54
C SER A 56 10.23 11.52 6.21
N GLY A 57 10.31 11.98 7.42
CA GLY A 57 9.14 12.40 8.16
C GLY A 57 8.72 11.37 9.19
N ASN A 58 7.44 11.42 9.53
CA ASN A 58 6.89 10.53 10.56
C ASN A 58 6.54 9.19 9.96
N GLN A 59 6.98 8.14 10.61
CA GLN A 59 6.70 6.79 10.15
C GLN A 59 5.56 6.18 10.93
N MET A 60 4.65 5.53 10.23
CA MET A 60 3.58 4.76 10.84
C MET A 60 3.63 3.36 10.26
N GLU A 61 3.32 2.39 11.08
CA GLU A 61 3.49 1.00 10.66
C GLU A 61 2.35 0.13 11.19
N MET A 62 1.96 -0.85 10.43
CA MET A 62 1.01 -1.85 10.89
C MET A 62 1.50 -3.21 10.45
N ILE A 63 1.65 -4.11 11.41
CA ILE A 63 1.99 -5.49 11.13
C ILE A 63 0.69 -6.27 11.18
N LEU A 64 0.45 -7.06 10.17
CA LEU A 64 -0.79 -7.81 10.07
C LEU A 64 -0.73 -9.06 10.93
N ASN A 65 -1.88 -9.41 11.46
CA ASN A 65 -2.00 -10.63 12.23
C ASN A 65 -2.05 -11.82 11.28
N ASP A 66 -1.98 -12.99 11.85
CA ASP A 66 -2.08 -14.20 11.06
C ASP A 66 -3.42 -14.19 10.33
N LYS A 67 -3.40 -14.48 9.06
CA LYS A 67 -4.59 -14.52 8.23
C LYS A 67 -5.28 -13.18 8.02
N GLU A 68 -4.66 -12.11 8.46
CA GLU A 68 -5.22 -10.80 8.22
C GLU A 68 -4.80 -10.31 6.83
N ALA A 69 -5.68 -9.66 6.14
CA ALA A 69 -5.41 -9.20 4.78
C ALA A 69 -5.96 -7.80 4.58
N ILE A 70 -5.29 -7.02 3.75
CA ILE A 70 -5.76 -5.68 3.43
C ILE A 70 -6.79 -5.82 2.33
N ILE A 71 -7.99 -5.30 2.55
CA ILE A 71 -9.09 -5.44 1.63
C ILE A 71 -9.60 -4.11 1.07
N GLN A 72 -8.98 -3.02 1.43
CA GLN A 72 -9.36 -1.72 0.90
C GLN A 72 -8.18 -0.76 1.04
N VAL A 73 -7.94 0.04 0.04
CA VAL A 73 -6.95 1.11 0.09
C VAL A 73 -7.66 2.38 -0.33
N SER A 74 -7.67 3.34 0.55
CA SER A 74 -8.35 4.60 0.30
C SER A 74 -7.42 5.75 0.62
N GLY A 75 -7.80 6.92 0.27
CA GLY A 75 -7.01 8.08 0.62
C GLY A 75 -7.47 9.33 -0.06
N LYS A 76 -6.57 10.31 -0.11
CA LYS A 76 -6.85 11.57 -0.74
C LYS A 76 -5.63 12.07 -1.50
N TYR A 77 -5.87 12.81 -2.57
CA TYR A 77 -4.78 13.36 -3.35
C TYR A 77 -5.08 14.81 -3.71
N TYR A 78 -4.02 15.60 -3.85
CA TYR A 78 -4.17 17.00 -4.12
C TYR A 78 -2.87 17.54 -4.66
N SER A 79 -2.95 18.38 -5.67
CA SER A 79 -1.79 19.11 -6.16
C SER A 79 -0.58 18.24 -6.44
N GLY A 80 -0.80 17.11 -7.05
CA GLY A 80 0.31 16.28 -7.49
C GLY A 80 0.84 15.26 -6.50
N TYR A 81 0.29 15.21 -5.31
CA TYR A 81 0.75 14.27 -4.29
C TYR A 81 -0.39 13.53 -3.63
N ILE A 82 -0.06 12.40 -3.06
CA ILE A 82 -1.00 11.67 -2.21
C ILE A 82 -0.86 12.26 -0.82
N TYR A 83 -1.96 12.71 -0.26
CA TYR A 83 -1.93 13.32 1.07
C TYR A 83 -2.45 12.40 2.16
N GLU A 84 -3.18 11.38 1.81
CA GLU A 84 -3.69 10.45 2.82
C GLU A 84 -3.72 9.05 2.25
N LEU A 85 -3.34 8.08 3.06
CA LEU A 85 -3.50 6.67 2.74
C LEU A 85 -4.18 5.99 3.92
N VAL A 86 -5.15 5.16 3.60
CA VAL A 86 -5.84 4.38 4.62
C VAL A 86 -5.90 2.94 4.12
N PHE A 87 -5.38 2.03 4.93
CA PHE A 87 -5.41 0.61 4.61
C PHE A 87 -6.35 -0.06 5.59
N ILE A 88 -7.35 -0.77 5.09
CA ILE A 88 -8.34 -1.41 5.93
C ILE A 88 -8.25 -2.91 5.76
N THR A 89 -8.30 -3.65 6.86
CA THR A 89 -8.11 -5.09 6.83
C THR A 89 -9.41 -5.84 7.07
N ASN A 90 -9.37 -7.13 6.80
CA ASN A 90 -10.53 -7.99 7.02
C ASN A 90 -10.75 -8.32 8.49
N GLN A 91 -9.91 -7.81 9.36
CA GLN A 91 -10.12 -7.94 10.80
C GLN A 91 -10.52 -6.60 11.39
N TRP A 92 -11.01 -5.72 10.54
CA TRP A 92 -11.54 -4.41 10.94
C TRP A 92 -10.52 -3.52 11.63
N ARG A 93 -9.28 -3.65 11.23
CA ARG A 93 -8.25 -2.74 11.66
C ARG A 93 -7.92 -1.82 10.50
N PHE A 94 -7.31 -0.69 10.79
CA PHE A 94 -6.89 0.18 9.72
C PHE A 94 -5.64 0.94 10.11
N LEU A 95 -4.89 1.35 9.10
CA LEU A 95 -3.76 2.25 9.27
C LEU A 95 -4.08 3.47 8.45
N LYS A 96 -4.13 4.62 9.09
CA LYS A 96 -4.43 5.87 8.41
C LYS A 96 -3.23 6.78 8.59
N VAL A 97 -2.68 7.30 7.50
CA VAL A 97 -1.51 8.14 7.53
C VAL A 97 -1.78 9.35 6.65
N GLY A 98 -1.36 10.51 7.10
CA GLY A 98 -1.44 11.73 6.31
C GLY A 98 -2.62 12.61 6.68
N GLN A 99 -2.90 13.54 5.80
CA GLN A 99 -3.88 14.59 6.05
C GLN A 99 -5.09 14.44 5.14
N CYS A 100 -6.24 14.79 5.67
CA CYS A 100 -7.47 14.67 4.94
C CYS A 100 -7.63 15.88 4.00
N SER A 101 -6.78 15.98 3.05
CA SER A 101 -6.77 17.10 2.11
C SER A 101 -6.91 16.62 0.70
N GLY A 102 -7.83 17.19 -0.04
CA GLY A 102 -7.94 16.91 -1.46
C GLY A 102 -9.11 16.02 -1.81
N LEU A 103 -8.99 15.38 -2.95
CA LEU A 103 -10.04 14.54 -3.49
C LEU A 103 -9.86 13.10 -3.04
N SER A 104 -10.94 12.44 -2.79
CA SER A 104 -10.90 11.07 -2.27
C SER A 104 -10.73 10.05 -3.36
N PHE A 105 -10.09 8.96 -3.02
CA PHE A 105 -10.08 7.78 -3.87
C PHE A 105 -10.29 6.56 -2.99
N ASN A 106 -10.86 5.52 -3.58
CA ASN A 106 -11.12 4.28 -2.85
C ASN A 106 -10.89 3.13 -3.81
N PHE A 107 -10.05 2.20 -3.41
CA PHE A 107 -9.79 1.01 -4.20
C PHE A 107 -10.29 -0.21 -3.46
N TYR A 108 -11.05 -1.03 -4.17
CA TYR A 108 -11.56 -2.27 -3.61
C TYR A 108 -11.27 -3.39 -4.59
N PRO A 109 -11.10 -4.59 -4.12
CA PRO A 109 -10.98 -5.70 -5.06
C PRO A 109 -12.33 -5.91 -5.75
N THR A 110 -12.30 -6.30 -7.00
CA THR A 110 -13.52 -6.52 -7.73
C THR A 110 -14.18 -7.81 -7.32
N GLN A 111 -13.43 -8.71 -6.71
CA GLN A 111 -14.00 -9.96 -6.25
C GLN A 111 -13.80 -10.16 -4.79
N LYS A 112 -14.86 -10.61 -4.12
CA LYS A 112 -14.78 -10.86 -2.72
C LYS A 112 -13.75 -11.93 -2.47
N GLY A 113 -13.06 -11.82 -1.40
CA GLY A 113 -12.05 -12.80 -1.06
C GLY A 113 -10.68 -12.49 -1.59
N ASN A 114 -10.53 -11.37 -2.27
CA ASN A 114 -9.22 -10.97 -2.72
C ASN A 114 -8.57 -10.04 -1.70
N GLU A 115 -7.28 -9.97 -1.75
CA GLU A 115 -6.50 -9.13 -0.85
C GLU A 115 -5.53 -8.28 -1.63
N LEU A 116 -5.06 -7.23 -1.03
CA LEU A 116 -4.04 -6.41 -1.65
C LEU A 116 -2.78 -7.23 -1.78
N ARG A 117 -2.21 -7.25 -2.97
CA ARG A 117 -1.01 -8.00 -3.21
C ARG A 117 0.20 -7.09 -3.43
N PHE A 118 0.01 -5.98 -4.09
CA PHE A 118 1.06 -4.97 -4.19
C PHE A 118 0.47 -3.64 -4.62
N LEU A 119 1.30 -2.61 -4.50
CA LEU A 119 0.94 -1.27 -4.91
C LEU A 119 1.83 -0.85 -6.07
N SER A 120 1.29 -0.02 -6.94
CA SER A 120 2.07 0.54 -8.03
C SER A 120 1.87 2.05 -8.03
N GLY A 121 2.62 2.76 -8.83
CA GLY A 121 2.47 4.20 -8.91
C GLY A 121 3.76 4.88 -9.25
N ARG A 122 3.83 6.15 -8.92
CA ARG A 122 4.98 6.97 -9.21
C ARG A 122 5.41 7.75 -7.99
N GLN A 123 6.66 8.14 -7.98
CA GLN A 123 7.22 8.97 -6.93
C GLN A 123 8.25 9.89 -7.58
N ASN A 124 8.54 11.00 -6.96
CA ASN A 124 9.45 11.98 -7.53
C ASN A 124 10.67 12.26 -6.65
N GLY A 125 10.99 11.36 -5.75
CA GLY A 125 12.12 11.56 -4.85
C GLY A 125 11.74 12.26 -3.56
N SER A 126 10.63 12.97 -3.56
CA SER A 126 10.14 13.65 -2.37
C SER A 126 8.90 12.99 -1.83
N GLY A 127 8.07 12.49 -2.68
CA GLY A 127 6.81 11.90 -2.24
C GLY A 127 6.17 11.06 -3.31
N ILE A 128 5.03 10.50 -2.96
CA ILE A 128 4.26 9.63 -3.84
C ILE A 128 3.31 10.49 -4.64
N THR A 129 3.38 10.37 -5.95
CA THR A 129 2.60 11.23 -6.84
C THR A 129 1.45 10.50 -7.52
N SER A 130 1.47 9.19 -7.52
CA SER A 130 0.30 8.42 -7.96
C SER A 130 0.35 7.05 -7.32
N ILE A 131 -0.78 6.37 -7.24
CA ILE A 131 -0.84 5.10 -6.58
C ILE A 131 -1.94 4.25 -7.18
N GLY A 132 -1.73 2.95 -7.21
CA GLY A 132 -2.72 1.99 -7.66
C GLY A 132 -2.61 0.72 -6.84
N ALA A 133 -3.69 0.01 -6.72
CA ALA A 133 -3.75 -1.20 -5.92
C ALA A 133 -3.94 -2.42 -6.82
N HIS A 134 -3.28 -3.50 -6.47
CA HIS A 134 -3.36 -4.75 -7.22
C HIS A 134 -3.75 -5.88 -6.28
N TRP A 135 -4.75 -6.62 -6.69
CA TRP A 135 -5.42 -7.58 -5.82
C TRP A 135 -5.23 -9.00 -6.31
N ALA A 136 -5.24 -9.93 -5.39
CA ALA A 136 -5.15 -11.34 -5.76
C ALA A 136 -5.94 -12.16 -4.74
N THR A 137 -6.24 -13.36 -5.13
CA THR A 137 -7.01 -14.24 -4.26
C THR A 137 -6.21 -14.63 -3.04
N ILE A 138 -6.84 -14.62 -1.90
CA ILE A 138 -6.20 -15.08 -0.69
C ILE A 138 -6.08 -16.59 -0.81
N ARG A 139 -4.85 -17.12 -0.67
CA ARG A 139 -4.65 -18.52 -0.74
C ARG A 139 -4.33 -19.09 0.56
N THR A 140 -4.85 -20.28 0.82
CA THR A 140 -4.48 -20.96 2.01
C THR A 140 -3.41 -21.93 1.65
N ARG A 141 -2.38 -22.00 2.44
CA ARG A 141 -1.30 -22.77 2.14
C ARG A 141 -1.53 -24.18 2.22
N ASN A 142 -2.34 -24.61 3.05
CA ASN A 142 -2.48 -25.99 3.23
C ASN A 142 -3.20 -26.65 2.14
N ILE A 143 -3.67 -25.94 1.25
CA ILE A 143 -4.29 -26.51 0.21
C ILE A 143 -3.49 -27.43 -0.51
N GLU A 144 -2.27 -27.18 -0.50
CA GLU A 144 -1.48 -27.98 -1.22
C GLU A 144 -1.15 -29.17 -0.60
N LYS A 145 -1.58 -29.57 0.26
CA LYS A 145 -1.16 -30.74 0.83
C LYS A 145 -1.69 -31.77 0.38
#